data_1e6fc55f9750c93365a7459f64db8c55
#
_entry.id   1e6fc55f9750c93365a7459f64db8c55
#
_cell.length_a   1.000
_cell.length_b   1.000
_cell.length_c   1.000
_cell.angle_alpha   90.00
_cell.angle_beta   90.00
_cell.angle_gamma   90.00
#
_symmetry.space_group_name_H-M   'P 1'
#
loop_
_entity.id
_entity.type
_entity.pdbx_description
1 polymer ?
#
loop_
_entity_poly.entity_id
_entity_poly.type
_entity_poly.pdbx_seq_one_letter_code
_entity_poly.pdbx_strand_id
1 'polypeptide(L)'
;MSRSDRPVSGHVDPVTLAGQPGAAARTIPNLLTVAGVDPSGGAGVLADIKTFSALGAYGCAVICALTAQNTRAVTGIEGVSTDFIRLQIDTLFDDLRIDSAKLGMLGTAAIARTVADALGPLLASGQLPALVVDPVMVSKGGDVLLPADAIRMLTEAVLPLATVITPNLPEAALLLDQSAPDDVAGMRRMAERLRRLLADADGRWVLLKGGHLPGNPV
;
A
#
# COMPACT_ATOMS: atom_id res chain seq x y z
N MET A 1 -21.24 0.96 -41.09
CA MET A 1 -20.19 -0.04 -40.88
C MET A 1 -20.14 -0.29 -39.39
N SER A 2 -20.77 -1.39 -38.98
CA SER A 2 -20.91 -1.80 -37.58
C SER A 2 -19.61 -2.43 -37.11
N ARG A 3 -18.98 -1.88 -36.05
CA ARG A 3 -17.90 -2.56 -35.32
C ARG A 3 -18.56 -3.53 -34.35
N SER A 4 -18.30 -4.81 -34.56
CA SER A 4 -18.73 -5.88 -33.68
C SER A 4 -17.91 -5.83 -32.36
N ASP A 5 -18.60 -5.53 -31.27
CA ASP A 5 -18.11 -5.78 -29.90
C ASP A 5 -18.00 -7.28 -29.70
N ARG A 6 -16.78 -7.80 -29.71
CA ARG A 6 -16.49 -9.12 -29.12
C ARG A 6 -15.85 -8.88 -27.74
N PRO A 7 -16.42 -9.42 -26.65
CA PRO A 7 -15.72 -9.45 -25.39
C PRO A 7 -14.47 -10.33 -25.53
N VAL A 8 -13.32 -9.81 -25.15
CA VAL A 8 -12.08 -10.58 -25.02
C VAL A 8 -12.19 -11.39 -23.73
N SER A 9 -12.75 -12.60 -23.82
CA SER A 9 -12.72 -13.57 -22.73
C SER A 9 -11.35 -14.26 -22.73
N GLY A 10 -10.38 -13.62 -22.10
CA GLY A 10 -9.11 -14.25 -21.75
C GLY A 10 -9.14 -14.65 -20.29
N HIS A 11 -9.78 -15.76 -19.98
CA HIS A 11 -9.61 -16.39 -18.66
C HIS A 11 -8.15 -16.83 -18.57
N VAL A 12 -7.35 -16.15 -17.75
CA VAL A 12 -5.98 -16.59 -17.42
C VAL A 12 -6.12 -17.52 -16.22
N ASP A 13 -6.13 -18.82 -16.50
CA ASP A 13 -6.05 -19.82 -15.44
C ASP A 13 -4.81 -19.55 -14.57
N PRO A 14 -4.87 -19.75 -13.23
CA PRO A 14 -3.72 -19.58 -12.36
C PRO A 14 -2.60 -20.49 -12.88
N VAL A 15 -1.44 -19.90 -13.18
CA VAL A 15 -0.26 -20.64 -13.66
C VAL A 15 0.16 -21.61 -12.57
N THR A 16 -0.16 -22.88 -12.75
CA THR A 16 0.30 -23.96 -11.89
C THR A 16 1.67 -24.40 -12.40
N LEU A 17 2.74 -24.01 -11.70
CA LEU A 17 4.06 -24.59 -11.96
C LEU A 17 4.04 -26.05 -11.49
N ALA A 18 4.14 -27.00 -12.42
CA ALA A 18 4.25 -28.40 -12.12
C ALA A 18 5.57 -28.66 -11.34
N GLY A 19 5.46 -28.80 -10.03
CA GLY A 19 6.55 -29.23 -9.15
C GLY A 19 6.74 -30.73 -9.20
N GLN A 20 7.90 -31.22 -8.71
CA GLN A 20 8.25 -32.64 -8.62
C GLN A 20 7.17 -33.45 -7.87
N PRO A 21 6.97 -34.75 -8.17
CA PRO A 21 6.01 -35.59 -7.50
C PRO A 21 6.29 -35.67 -5.99
N GLY A 22 5.34 -35.15 -5.18
CA GLY A 22 5.43 -35.12 -3.70
C GLY A 22 5.52 -33.75 -3.05
N ALA A 23 5.73 -32.68 -3.79
CA ALA A 23 5.61 -31.33 -3.26
C ALA A 23 4.15 -30.85 -3.38
N ALA A 24 3.55 -30.40 -2.27
CA ALA A 24 2.27 -29.71 -2.33
C ALA A 24 2.36 -28.55 -3.35
N ALA A 25 1.41 -28.46 -4.27
CA ALA A 25 1.39 -27.41 -5.28
C ALA A 25 1.46 -26.04 -4.57
N ARG A 26 2.58 -25.32 -4.76
CA ARG A 26 2.72 -23.96 -4.22
C ARG A 26 1.85 -23.04 -5.08
N THR A 27 0.76 -22.56 -4.53
CA THR A 27 -0.02 -21.50 -5.17
C THR A 27 0.81 -20.22 -5.15
N ILE A 28 0.92 -19.57 -6.31
CA ILE A 28 1.55 -18.25 -6.41
C ILE A 28 0.61 -17.26 -5.72
N PRO A 29 1.07 -16.48 -4.71
CA PRO A 29 0.23 -15.49 -4.07
C PRO A 29 -0.01 -14.29 -4.99
N ASN A 30 -1.24 -13.81 -5.02
CA ASN A 30 -1.63 -12.59 -5.72
C ASN A 30 -1.57 -11.41 -4.75
N LEU A 31 -0.71 -10.44 -5.03
CA LEU A 31 -0.49 -9.27 -4.19
C LEU A 31 -0.93 -8.01 -4.92
N LEU A 32 -1.69 -7.18 -4.23
CA LEU A 32 -2.17 -5.89 -4.74
C LEU A 32 -1.34 -4.76 -4.16
N THR A 33 -0.90 -3.81 -4.99
CA THR A 33 -0.47 -2.48 -4.52
C THR A 33 -1.46 -1.42 -4.95
N VAL A 34 -1.75 -0.46 -4.05
CA VAL A 34 -2.57 0.72 -4.31
C VAL A 34 -1.72 1.94 -4.01
N ALA A 35 -1.26 2.65 -5.03
CA ALA A 35 -0.35 3.78 -4.88
C ALA A 35 -0.23 4.62 -6.15
N GLY A 36 0.58 5.68 -6.09
CA GLY A 36 1.03 6.42 -7.27
C GLY A 36 2.10 5.66 -8.06
N VAL A 37 2.28 6.07 -9.32
CA VAL A 37 3.32 5.53 -10.22
C VAL A 37 4.52 6.44 -10.21
N ASP A 38 5.71 5.92 -9.87
CA ASP A 38 7.00 6.53 -10.13
C ASP A 38 7.56 5.96 -11.44
N PRO A 39 7.60 6.72 -12.54
CA PRO A 39 8.09 6.22 -13.82
C PRO A 39 9.57 5.83 -13.82
N SER A 40 10.38 6.31 -12.86
CA SER A 40 11.76 5.85 -12.68
C SER A 40 11.85 4.44 -12.10
N GLY A 41 10.74 3.94 -11.54
CA GLY A 41 10.64 2.59 -10.96
C GLY A 41 11.39 2.41 -9.65
N GLY A 42 11.75 3.49 -8.96
CA GLY A 42 12.42 3.48 -7.65
C GLY A 42 11.47 3.51 -6.47
N ALA A 43 10.19 3.84 -6.70
CA ALA A 43 9.15 3.92 -5.68
C ALA A 43 7.79 3.53 -6.27
N GLY A 44 6.72 3.62 -5.45
CA GLY A 44 5.34 3.44 -5.85
C GLY A 44 5.06 2.08 -6.48
N VAL A 45 4.01 2.05 -7.31
CA VAL A 45 3.52 0.82 -7.94
C VAL A 45 4.61 0.02 -8.65
N LEU A 46 5.49 0.69 -9.42
CA LEU A 46 6.51 -0.03 -10.20
C LEU A 46 7.58 -0.70 -9.32
N ALA A 47 7.95 -0.09 -8.19
CA ALA A 47 8.85 -0.72 -7.23
C ALA A 47 8.17 -1.90 -6.52
N ASP A 48 6.91 -1.74 -6.15
CA ASP A 48 6.13 -2.80 -5.50
C ASP A 48 5.97 -4.02 -6.41
N ILE A 49 5.58 -3.83 -7.68
CA ILE A 49 5.43 -4.92 -8.65
C ILE A 49 6.75 -5.66 -8.89
N LYS A 50 7.87 -4.93 -9.03
CA LYS A 50 9.20 -5.55 -9.15
C LYS A 50 9.52 -6.40 -7.92
N THR A 51 9.22 -5.89 -6.73
CA THR A 51 9.45 -6.60 -5.47
C THR A 51 8.59 -7.85 -5.37
N PHE A 52 7.29 -7.76 -5.67
CA PHE A 52 6.38 -8.91 -5.67
C PHE A 52 6.87 -9.99 -6.62
N SER A 53 7.23 -9.61 -7.86
CA SER A 53 7.76 -10.55 -8.86
C SER A 53 9.07 -11.20 -8.43
N ALA A 54 10.00 -10.42 -7.85
CA ALA A 54 11.28 -10.94 -7.36
C ALA A 54 11.11 -11.94 -6.20
N LEU A 55 10.04 -11.80 -5.41
CA LEU A 55 9.68 -12.69 -4.32
C LEU A 55 8.78 -13.87 -4.75
N GLY A 56 8.50 -14.02 -6.05
CA GLY A 56 7.72 -15.11 -6.59
C GLY A 56 6.20 -14.96 -6.43
N ALA A 57 5.72 -13.74 -6.31
CA ALA A 57 4.29 -13.42 -6.27
C ALA A 57 3.79 -12.83 -7.60
N TYR A 58 2.51 -12.98 -7.89
CA TYR A 58 1.83 -12.27 -8.96
C TYR A 58 1.39 -10.89 -8.46
N GLY A 59 1.92 -9.84 -9.08
CA GLY A 59 1.65 -8.46 -8.66
C GLY A 59 0.53 -7.81 -9.45
N CYS A 60 -0.49 -7.30 -8.76
CA CYS A 60 -1.56 -6.46 -9.28
C CYS A 60 -1.41 -5.03 -8.78
N ALA A 61 -1.97 -4.05 -9.50
CA ALA A 61 -1.86 -2.66 -9.15
C ALA A 61 -3.16 -1.88 -9.39
N VAL A 62 -3.51 -1.04 -8.42
CA VAL A 62 -4.48 0.06 -8.54
C VAL A 62 -3.71 1.38 -8.49
N ILE A 63 -3.89 2.21 -9.49
CA ILE A 63 -3.15 3.45 -9.66
C ILE A 63 -3.97 4.62 -9.13
N CYS A 64 -3.41 5.34 -8.15
CA CYS A 64 -4.03 6.52 -7.54
C CYS A 64 -3.57 7.83 -8.17
N ALA A 65 -2.34 7.88 -8.69
CA ALA A 65 -1.78 9.05 -9.34
C ALA A 65 -0.69 8.66 -10.32
N LEU A 66 -0.56 9.43 -11.38
CA LEU A 66 0.58 9.41 -12.30
C LEU A 66 1.54 10.53 -11.89
N THR A 67 2.84 10.30 -11.90
CA THR A 67 3.83 11.34 -11.63
C THR A 67 4.75 11.55 -12.82
N ALA A 68 5.16 12.79 -13.02
CA ALA A 68 6.34 13.12 -13.80
C ALA A 68 7.52 13.17 -12.81
N GLN A 69 8.20 12.06 -12.64
CA GLN A 69 9.18 11.84 -11.57
C GLN A 69 10.44 11.16 -12.11
N ASN A 70 11.55 11.53 -11.55
CA ASN A 70 12.83 10.84 -11.73
C ASN A 70 13.52 10.62 -10.37
N THR A 71 14.76 10.16 -10.36
CA THR A 71 15.50 9.86 -9.11
C THR A 71 15.86 11.09 -8.28
N ARG A 72 15.60 12.31 -8.77
CA ARG A 72 15.99 13.59 -8.14
C ARG A 72 14.77 14.42 -7.71
N ALA A 73 13.66 14.39 -8.48
CA ALA A 73 12.53 15.28 -8.24
C ALA A 73 11.22 14.71 -8.80
N VAL A 74 10.11 15.17 -8.24
CA VAL A 74 8.76 15.10 -8.80
C VAL A 74 8.44 16.45 -9.41
N THR A 75 8.21 16.51 -10.73
CA THR A 75 7.93 17.75 -11.47
C THR A 75 6.47 17.93 -11.84
N GLY A 76 5.65 16.90 -11.68
CA GLY A 76 4.21 16.95 -11.91
C GLY A 76 3.50 15.76 -11.32
N ILE A 77 2.23 15.96 -10.96
CA ILE A 77 1.35 14.90 -10.44
C ILE A 77 -0.02 15.06 -11.10
N GLU A 78 -0.52 13.97 -11.68
CA GLU A 78 -1.87 13.86 -12.21
C GLU A 78 -2.64 12.82 -11.38
N GLY A 79 -3.69 13.26 -10.70
CA GLY A 79 -4.52 12.39 -9.86
C GLY A 79 -5.49 11.55 -10.70
N VAL A 80 -5.65 10.28 -10.37
CA VAL A 80 -6.73 9.45 -10.91
C VAL A 80 -8.02 9.77 -10.14
N SER A 81 -9.15 9.89 -10.85
CA SER A 81 -10.44 10.16 -10.20
C SER A 81 -10.84 9.06 -9.22
N THR A 82 -11.50 9.44 -8.15
CA THR A 82 -12.00 8.51 -7.11
C THR A 82 -12.89 7.43 -7.69
N ASP A 83 -13.76 7.77 -8.63
CA ASP A 83 -14.65 6.82 -9.31
C ASP A 83 -13.85 5.79 -10.10
N PHE A 84 -12.77 6.22 -10.78
CA PHE A 84 -11.94 5.28 -11.54
C PHE A 84 -11.06 4.42 -10.62
N ILE A 85 -10.59 4.95 -9.50
CA ILE A 85 -9.88 4.17 -8.46
C ILE A 85 -10.81 3.08 -7.92
N ARG A 86 -12.06 3.44 -7.60
CA ARG A 86 -13.06 2.47 -7.15
C ARG A 86 -13.31 1.40 -8.20
N LEU A 87 -13.49 1.81 -9.46
CA LEU A 87 -13.71 0.88 -10.58
C LEU A 87 -12.53 -0.07 -10.77
N GLN A 88 -11.27 0.39 -10.64
CA GLN A 88 -10.09 -0.48 -10.69
C GLN A 88 -10.14 -1.57 -9.60
N ILE A 89 -10.49 -1.18 -8.35
CA ILE A 89 -10.59 -2.13 -7.22
C ILE A 89 -11.70 -3.14 -7.49
N ASP A 90 -12.89 -2.68 -7.81
CA ASP A 90 -14.06 -3.55 -8.02
C ASP A 90 -13.79 -4.54 -9.16
N THR A 91 -13.21 -4.08 -10.27
CA THR A 91 -12.89 -4.93 -11.43
C THR A 91 -11.85 -6.00 -11.09
N LEU A 92 -10.82 -5.67 -10.27
CA LEU A 92 -9.82 -6.65 -9.86
C LEU A 92 -10.41 -7.72 -8.95
N PHE A 93 -11.22 -7.33 -7.97
CA PHE A 93 -11.80 -8.25 -7.00
C PHE A 93 -12.97 -9.06 -7.55
N ASP A 94 -13.54 -8.69 -8.70
CA ASP A 94 -14.55 -9.47 -9.41
C ASP A 94 -13.96 -10.74 -10.04
N ASP A 95 -12.68 -10.70 -10.43
CA ASP A 95 -12.01 -11.80 -11.14
C ASP A 95 -10.88 -12.46 -10.31
N LEU A 96 -10.08 -11.68 -9.59
CA LEU A 96 -8.87 -12.15 -8.93
C LEU A 96 -9.05 -12.34 -7.42
N ARG A 97 -8.65 -13.51 -6.93
CA ARG A 97 -8.39 -13.68 -5.50
C ARG A 97 -7.13 -12.91 -5.14
N ILE A 98 -7.22 -11.97 -4.23
CA ILE A 98 -6.08 -11.20 -3.69
C ILE A 98 -5.73 -11.75 -2.30
N ASP A 99 -4.48 -12.16 -2.11
CA ASP A 99 -4.02 -12.76 -0.84
C ASP A 99 -3.53 -11.71 0.16
N SER A 100 -3.07 -10.56 -0.33
CA SER A 100 -2.73 -9.39 0.51
C SER A 100 -2.67 -8.12 -0.33
N ALA A 101 -2.92 -6.97 0.30
CA ALA A 101 -2.75 -5.68 -0.34
C ALA A 101 -1.75 -4.80 0.42
N LYS A 102 -1.06 -3.91 -0.31
CA LYS A 102 -0.21 -2.84 0.24
C LYS A 102 -0.75 -1.50 -0.23
N LEU A 103 -0.89 -0.56 0.71
CA LEU A 103 -1.13 0.84 0.39
C LEU A 103 0.16 1.63 0.51
N GLY A 104 0.46 2.43 -0.51
CA GLY A 104 1.52 3.44 -0.47
C GLY A 104 0.94 4.86 -0.43
N MET A 105 1.54 5.79 -1.14
CA MET A 105 1.08 7.17 -1.22
C MET A 105 -0.27 7.27 -1.92
N LEU A 106 -1.30 7.75 -1.21
CA LEU A 106 -2.66 7.95 -1.73
C LEU A 106 -2.93 9.39 -2.22
N GLY A 107 -2.09 10.36 -1.81
CA GLY A 107 -2.09 11.72 -2.30
C GLY A 107 -3.13 12.65 -1.68
N THR A 108 -4.40 12.30 -1.63
CA THR A 108 -5.49 13.17 -1.12
C THR A 108 -6.41 12.48 -0.13
N ALA A 109 -7.11 13.27 0.69
CA ALA A 109 -8.13 12.77 1.61
C ALA A 109 -9.26 12.02 0.89
N ALA A 110 -9.69 12.51 -0.28
CA ALA A 110 -10.74 11.87 -1.07
C ALA A 110 -10.33 10.49 -1.56
N ILE A 111 -9.10 10.34 -2.06
CA ILE A 111 -8.56 9.04 -2.49
C ILE A 111 -8.41 8.09 -1.29
N ALA A 112 -7.87 8.57 -0.17
CA ALA A 112 -7.73 7.76 1.03
C ALA A 112 -9.09 7.24 1.54
N ARG A 113 -10.13 8.09 1.53
CA ARG A 113 -11.50 7.70 1.86
C ARG A 113 -12.03 6.65 0.89
N THR A 114 -11.92 6.89 -0.41
CA THR A 114 -12.40 5.95 -1.45
C THR A 114 -11.75 4.58 -1.31
N VAL A 115 -10.43 4.53 -1.08
CA VAL A 115 -9.69 3.27 -0.87
C VAL A 115 -10.14 2.57 0.42
N ALA A 116 -10.33 3.31 1.52
CA ALA A 116 -10.82 2.75 2.77
C ALA A 116 -12.24 2.18 2.63
N ASP A 117 -13.14 2.91 1.98
CA ASP A 117 -14.53 2.49 1.75
C ASP A 117 -14.63 1.29 0.77
N ALA A 118 -13.65 1.13 -0.14
CA ALA A 118 -13.58 -0.03 -1.03
C ALA A 118 -13.00 -1.26 -0.35
N LEU A 119 -11.88 -1.12 0.39
CA LEU A 119 -11.18 -2.27 0.98
C LEU A 119 -11.76 -2.72 2.33
N GLY A 120 -12.42 -1.82 3.09
CA GLY A 120 -12.99 -2.14 4.40
C GLY A 120 -13.94 -3.34 4.39
N PRO A 121 -14.96 -3.39 3.50
CA PRO A 121 -15.85 -4.55 3.36
C PRO A 121 -15.12 -5.84 2.97
N LEU A 122 -14.10 -5.75 2.11
CA LEU A 122 -13.30 -6.90 1.67
C LEU A 122 -12.47 -7.50 2.81
N LEU A 123 -11.91 -6.63 3.67
CA LEU A 123 -11.21 -7.05 4.89
C LEU A 123 -12.18 -7.68 5.91
N ALA A 124 -13.33 -7.05 6.12
CA ALA A 124 -14.34 -7.54 7.06
C ALA A 124 -14.93 -8.89 6.65
N SER A 125 -15.09 -9.15 5.36
CA SER A 125 -15.57 -10.43 4.83
C SER A 125 -14.48 -11.51 4.74
N GLY A 126 -13.19 -11.14 4.91
CA GLY A 126 -12.05 -12.03 4.71
C GLY A 126 -11.70 -12.28 3.23
N GLN A 127 -12.35 -11.59 2.28
CA GLN A 127 -12.00 -11.64 0.85
C GLN A 127 -10.63 -11.02 0.59
N LEU A 128 -10.22 -10.04 1.39
CA LEU A 128 -8.85 -9.54 1.50
C LEU A 128 -8.30 -9.93 2.88
N PRO A 129 -7.41 -10.93 3.01
CA PRO A 129 -6.96 -11.43 4.32
C PRO A 129 -6.06 -10.49 5.10
N ALA A 130 -5.27 -9.65 4.41
CA ALA A 130 -4.30 -8.77 5.07
C ALA A 130 -4.08 -7.47 4.31
N LEU A 131 -3.83 -6.38 5.06
CA LEU A 131 -3.53 -5.07 4.53
C LEU A 131 -2.26 -4.51 5.19
N VAL A 132 -1.25 -4.21 4.38
CA VAL A 132 -0.04 -3.50 4.78
C VAL A 132 -0.17 -2.03 4.40
N VAL A 133 -0.01 -1.11 5.33
CA VAL A 133 -0.06 0.34 5.05
C VAL A 133 1.32 0.95 5.30
N ASP A 134 1.95 1.44 4.24
CA ASP A 134 3.13 2.30 4.33
C ASP A 134 2.63 3.75 4.31
N PRO A 135 2.63 4.46 5.47
CA PRO A 135 2.00 5.77 5.59
C PRO A 135 2.91 6.86 5.04
N VAL A 136 3.12 6.84 3.71
CA VAL A 136 4.00 7.78 3.01
C VAL A 136 3.44 9.19 3.13
N MET A 137 4.01 10.00 4.02
CA MET A 137 3.62 11.38 4.28
C MET A 137 4.76 12.39 4.09
N VAL A 138 6.00 11.89 4.09
CA VAL A 138 7.21 12.73 4.03
C VAL A 138 8.11 12.22 2.93
N SER A 139 8.69 13.14 2.14
CA SER A 139 9.70 12.80 1.14
C SER A 139 11.03 12.36 1.81
N LYS A 140 11.93 11.74 1.03
CA LYS A 140 13.29 11.46 1.52
C LYS A 140 14.05 12.74 1.95
N GLY A 141 13.66 13.89 1.45
CA GLY A 141 14.20 15.20 1.81
C GLY A 141 13.58 15.82 3.07
N GLY A 142 12.56 15.21 3.65
CA GLY A 142 11.86 15.73 4.83
C GLY A 142 10.64 16.63 4.53
N ASP A 143 10.33 16.86 3.23
CA ASP A 143 9.16 17.66 2.86
C ASP A 143 7.87 16.89 3.12
N VAL A 144 6.89 17.54 3.70
CA VAL A 144 5.55 16.95 3.90
C VAL A 144 4.85 16.84 2.54
N LEU A 145 4.52 15.61 2.16
CA LEU A 145 3.90 15.29 0.87
C LEU A 145 2.37 15.30 0.91
N LEU A 146 1.78 15.12 2.09
CA LEU A 146 0.33 15.06 2.26
C LEU A 146 -0.19 16.29 2.99
N PRO A 147 -1.30 16.89 2.54
CA PRO A 147 -2.00 17.93 3.28
C PRO A 147 -2.60 17.37 4.58
N ALA A 148 -2.84 18.25 5.56
CA ALA A 148 -3.28 17.86 6.91
C ALA A 148 -4.60 17.06 6.94
N ASP A 149 -5.52 17.34 6.03
CA ASP A 149 -6.78 16.61 5.89
C ASP A 149 -6.56 15.18 5.36
N ALA A 150 -5.56 14.97 4.48
CA ALA A 150 -5.19 13.64 4.00
C ALA A 150 -4.51 12.82 5.11
N ILE A 151 -3.64 13.44 5.94
CA ILE A 151 -3.04 12.79 7.11
C ILE A 151 -4.13 12.36 8.09
N ARG A 152 -5.09 13.24 8.38
CA ARG A 152 -6.23 12.92 9.24
C ARG A 152 -7.04 11.76 8.67
N MET A 153 -7.38 11.79 7.37
CA MET A 153 -8.12 10.72 6.72
C MET A 153 -7.37 9.39 6.75
N LEU A 154 -6.06 9.41 6.53
CA LEU A 154 -5.20 8.24 6.67
C LEU A 154 -5.31 7.65 8.09
N THR A 155 -5.20 8.49 9.12
CA THR A 155 -5.23 8.07 10.52
C THR A 155 -6.60 7.55 10.96
N GLU A 156 -7.69 8.22 10.55
CA GLU A 156 -9.05 7.89 11.02
C GLU A 156 -9.72 6.77 10.20
N ALA A 157 -9.42 6.64 8.92
CA ALA A 157 -10.12 5.70 8.05
C ALA A 157 -9.26 4.55 7.52
N VAL A 158 -7.97 4.77 7.28
CA VAL A 158 -7.10 3.76 6.65
C VAL A 158 -6.33 2.93 7.68
N LEU A 159 -5.66 3.58 8.66
CA LEU A 159 -4.87 2.86 9.66
C LEU A 159 -5.68 1.85 10.48
N PRO A 160 -6.95 2.10 10.86
CA PRO A 160 -7.76 1.10 11.55
C PRO A 160 -7.98 -0.19 10.75
N LEU A 161 -7.87 -0.15 9.42
CA LEU A 161 -8.01 -1.32 8.55
C LEU A 161 -6.70 -2.14 8.45
N ALA A 162 -5.55 -1.54 8.76
CA ALA A 162 -4.26 -2.16 8.54
C ALA A 162 -4.01 -3.39 9.42
N THR A 163 -3.49 -4.46 8.83
CA THR A 163 -2.86 -5.58 9.55
C THR A 163 -1.46 -5.19 10.02
N VAL A 164 -0.72 -4.49 9.15
CA VAL A 164 0.64 -4.00 9.44
C VAL A 164 0.76 -2.57 8.96
N ILE A 165 1.38 -1.72 9.78
CA ILE A 165 1.85 -0.39 9.33
C ILE A 165 3.37 -0.31 9.36
N THR A 166 3.96 0.41 8.41
CA THR A 166 5.43 0.47 8.23
C THR A 166 5.97 1.91 8.22
N PRO A 167 5.69 2.76 9.22
CA PRO A 167 6.15 4.13 9.25
C PRO A 167 7.66 4.22 9.47
N ASN A 168 8.29 5.26 8.91
CA ASN A 168 9.60 5.74 9.37
C ASN A 168 9.44 6.67 10.59
N LEU A 169 10.56 7.13 11.20
CA LEU A 169 10.49 7.97 12.40
C LEU A 169 9.80 9.32 12.18
N PRO A 170 10.07 10.07 11.09
CA PRO A 170 9.32 11.28 10.76
C PRO A 170 7.82 11.05 10.58
N GLU A 171 7.43 10.00 9.86
CA GLU A 171 6.02 9.63 9.67
C GLU A 171 5.34 9.26 10.99
N ALA A 172 6.02 8.48 11.84
CA ALA A 172 5.54 8.12 13.15
C ALA A 172 5.36 9.33 14.07
N ALA A 173 6.27 10.29 14.00
CA ALA A 173 6.19 11.56 14.73
C ALA A 173 4.97 12.38 14.32
N LEU A 174 4.70 12.48 13.01
CA LEU A 174 3.50 13.15 12.48
C LEU A 174 2.20 12.45 12.89
N LEU A 175 2.14 11.12 12.81
CA LEU A 175 0.95 10.34 13.18
C LEU A 175 0.59 10.48 14.67
N LEU A 176 1.58 10.69 15.52
CA LEU A 176 1.40 10.77 16.97
C LEU A 176 1.44 12.20 17.52
N ASP A 177 1.65 13.20 16.65
CA ASP A 177 1.84 14.60 17.04
C ASP A 177 2.89 14.75 18.16
N GLN A 178 4.10 14.22 17.90
CA GLN A 178 5.21 14.26 18.85
C GLN A 178 6.56 14.29 18.13
N SER A 179 7.65 14.61 18.84
CA SER A 179 9.01 14.51 18.29
C SER A 179 9.43 13.06 18.02
N ALA A 180 10.26 12.87 16.99
CA ALA A 180 10.89 11.58 16.73
C ALA A 180 11.83 11.19 17.89
N PRO A 181 11.95 9.89 18.22
CA PRO A 181 12.88 9.42 19.25
C PRO A 181 14.32 9.44 18.71
N ASP A 182 15.26 9.54 19.63
CA ASP A 182 16.69 9.53 19.39
C ASP A 182 17.38 8.21 19.77
N ASP A 183 16.63 7.27 20.39
CA ASP A 183 17.12 5.97 20.80
C ASP A 183 16.13 4.82 20.53
N VAL A 184 16.62 3.58 20.64
CA VAL A 184 15.81 2.36 20.43
C VAL A 184 14.71 2.20 21.48
N ALA A 185 14.94 2.65 22.72
CA ALA A 185 13.93 2.57 23.77
C ALA A 185 12.75 3.50 23.47
N GLY A 186 13.03 4.71 22.97
CA GLY A 186 12.02 5.64 22.46
C GLY A 186 11.26 5.07 21.26
N MET A 187 11.96 4.42 20.33
CA MET A 187 11.31 3.75 19.20
C MET A 187 10.30 2.67 19.64
N ARG A 188 10.67 1.86 20.64
CA ARG A 188 9.74 0.84 21.20
C ARG A 188 8.49 1.48 21.79
N ARG A 189 8.64 2.52 22.60
CA ARG A 189 7.50 3.28 23.15
C ARG A 189 6.63 3.91 22.06
N MET A 190 7.26 4.44 21.02
CA MET A 190 6.56 5.00 19.87
C MET A 190 5.78 3.94 19.10
N ALA A 191 6.36 2.78 18.84
CA ALA A 191 5.69 1.66 18.18
C ALA A 191 4.46 1.15 18.95
N GLU A 192 4.54 1.09 20.30
CA GLU A 192 3.39 0.76 21.15
C GLU A 192 2.27 1.80 21.05
N ARG A 193 2.60 3.08 20.95
CA ARG A 193 1.61 4.14 20.75
C ARG A 193 0.97 4.07 19.37
N LEU A 194 1.77 3.83 18.32
CA LEU A 194 1.28 3.63 16.95
C LEU A 194 0.32 2.44 16.85
N ARG A 195 0.58 1.37 17.59
CA ARG A 195 -0.30 0.20 17.61
C ARG A 195 -1.73 0.53 18.06
N ARG A 196 -1.91 1.57 18.87
CA ARG A 196 -3.24 2.04 19.32
C ARG A 196 -4.04 2.76 18.23
N LEU A 197 -3.39 3.14 17.12
CA LEU A 197 -4.07 3.69 15.94
C LEU A 197 -4.69 2.60 15.07
N LEU A 198 -4.28 1.35 15.26
CA LEU A 198 -4.85 0.20 14.59
C LEU A 198 -6.11 -0.24 15.34
N ALA A 199 -7.04 -0.90 14.64
CA ALA A 199 -8.18 -1.50 15.31
C ALA A 199 -7.72 -2.42 16.44
N ASP A 200 -8.46 -2.43 17.54
CA ASP A 200 -8.19 -3.31 18.69
C ASP A 200 -8.51 -4.75 18.32
N ALA A 201 -7.52 -5.43 17.78
CA ALA A 201 -7.60 -6.82 17.34
C ALA A 201 -6.23 -7.47 17.47
N ASP A 202 -6.25 -8.77 17.77
CA ASP A 202 -5.06 -9.60 17.71
C ASP A 202 -4.53 -9.65 16.27
N GLY A 203 -3.19 -9.82 16.13
CA GLY A 203 -2.55 -9.93 14.82
C GLY A 203 -2.34 -8.60 14.09
N ARG A 204 -2.38 -7.46 14.79
CA ARG A 204 -2.02 -6.14 14.25
C ARG A 204 -0.58 -5.77 14.63
N TRP A 205 0.20 -5.27 13.69
CA TRP A 205 1.63 -5.08 13.84
C TRP A 205 2.08 -3.69 13.40
N VAL A 206 3.15 -3.22 14.06
CA VAL A 206 3.86 -1.99 13.68
C VAL A 206 5.31 -2.35 13.39
N LEU A 207 5.77 -2.10 12.16
CA LEU A 207 7.17 -2.12 11.77
C LEU A 207 7.69 -0.69 11.71
N LEU A 208 8.20 -0.16 12.84
CA LEU A 208 8.79 1.17 12.88
C LEU A 208 10.22 1.13 12.30
N LYS A 209 10.42 1.80 11.15
CA LYS A 209 11.70 1.84 10.43
C LYS A 209 12.69 2.76 11.15
N GLY A 210 13.90 2.27 11.48
CA GLY A 210 14.91 2.98 12.26
C GLY A 210 15.95 3.79 11.47
N GLY A 211 15.85 3.85 10.13
CA GLY A 211 16.87 4.47 9.28
C GLY A 211 17.15 5.97 9.51
N HIS A 212 16.33 6.66 10.30
CA HIS A 212 16.54 8.06 10.70
C HIS A 212 17.07 8.20 12.14
N LEU A 213 17.42 7.10 12.80
CA LEU A 213 17.95 7.15 14.15
C LEU A 213 19.37 7.68 14.14
N PRO A 214 19.74 8.68 14.98
CA PRO A 214 21.12 9.20 15.04
C PRO A 214 22.14 8.09 15.34
N GLY A 215 23.19 8.03 14.53
CA GLY A 215 24.30 7.10 14.75
C GLY A 215 24.05 5.63 14.41
N ASN A 216 22.88 5.28 13.88
CA ASN A 216 22.57 3.92 13.47
C ASN A 216 22.11 3.88 12.00
N PRO A 217 22.97 3.49 11.04
CA PRO A 217 22.63 3.33 9.63
C PRO A 217 21.98 1.95 9.41
N VAL A 218 20.74 1.78 9.87
CA VAL A 218 19.96 0.58 9.53
C VAL A 218 18.83 0.95 8.59
#